data_54d9cdbbe626dda95d10b28e8b6867b7
#
_entry.id   54d9cdbbe626dda95d10b28e8b6867b7
#
_cell.length_a   1.000
_cell.length_b   1.000
_cell.length_c   1.000
_cell.angle_alpha   90.00
_cell.angle_beta   90.00
_cell.angle_gamma   90.00
#
_symmetry.space_group_name_H-M   'P 1'
#
loop_
_entity.id
_entity.type
_entity.pdbx_description
1 polymer ?
#
loop_
_entity_poly.entity_id
_entity_poly.type
_entity_poly.pdbx_seq_one_letter_code
_entity_poly.pdbx_strand_id
1 'polypeptide(L)'
;MQDHKNFWDRNAGLYDCFMRKDRAAYEKIYELIRPVVKDKTVLELATGTGLIAKHIVKVAACIEATDASPKMIAEAKRGNCSAKLHFSVQDMFSLP
;
A
#
# COMPACT_ATOMS: atom_id res chain seq x y z
N MET A 1 13.48 -14.82 -6.76
CA MET A 1 13.28 -13.51 -6.12
C MET A 1 13.31 -12.38 -7.13
N GLN A 2 14.35 -12.30 -7.96
CA GLN A 2 14.46 -11.25 -8.98
C GLN A 2 13.31 -11.30 -9.99
N ASP A 3 12.96 -12.50 -10.46
CA ASP A 3 11.90 -12.66 -11.45
C ASP A 3 10.54 -12.25 -10.89
N HIS A 4 10.30 -12.53 -9.62
CA HIS A 4 9.06 -12.16 -8.94
C HIS A 4 8.92 -10.64 -8.83
N LYS A 5 10.01 -9.97 -8.45
CA LYS A 5 10.04 -8.52 -8.36
C LYS A 5 9.82 -7.87 -9.72
N ASN A 6 10.47 -8.40 -10.78
CA ASN A 6 10.31 -7.89 -12.14
C ASN A 6 8.88 -8.04 -12.65
N PHE A 7 8.23 -9.15 -12.29
CA PHE A 7 6.83 -9.36 -12.64
C PHE A 7 5.95 -8.24 -12.07
N TRP A 8 6.08 -7.97 -10.78
CA TRP A 8 5.28 -6.93 -10.13
C TRP A 8 5.59 -5.54 -10.65
N ASP A 9 6.87 -5.25 -10.95
CA ASP A 9 7.26 -3.96 -11.53
C ASP A 9 6.58 -3.73 -12.88
N ARG A 10 6.54 -4.76 -13.73
CA ARG A 10 5.93 -4.63 -15.06
C ARG A 10 4.42 -4.54 -15.03
N ASN A 11 3.80 -5.04 -13.98
CA ASN A 11 2.35 -5.16 -13.92
C ASN A 11 1.71 -4.26 -12.85
N ALA A 12 2.45 -3.26 -12.34
CA ALA A 12 1.95 -2.42 -11.25
C ALA A 12 0.62 -1.74 -11.59
N GLY A 13 0.53 -1.14 -12.79
CA GLY A 13 -0.70 -0.46 -13.21
C GLY A 13 -1.86 -1.42 -13.42
N LEU A 14 -1.55 -2.60 -13.98
CA LEU A 14 -2.56 -3.63 -14.21
C LEU A 14 -3.08 -4.20 -12.88
N TYR A 15 -2.17 -4.40 -11.92
CA TYR A 15 -2.53 -4.86 -10.59
C TYR A 15 -3.51 -3.90 -9.91
N ASP A 16 -3.21 -2.60 -9.95
CA ASP A 16 -4.08 -1.59 -9.36
C ASP A 16 -5.46 -1.58 -10.02
N CYS A 17 -5.50 -1.67 -11.35
CA CYS A 17 -6.75 -1.72 -12.09
C CYS A 17 -7.57 -2.95 -11.71
N PHE A 18 -6.92 -4.11 -11.59
CA PHE A 18 -7.56 -5.36 -11.21
C PHE A 18 -8.16 -5.26 -9.81
N MET A 19 -7.39 -4.71 -8.86
CA MET A 19 -7.83 -4.61 -7.47
C MET A 19 -9.02 -3.66 -7.32
N ARG A 20 -9.09 -2.63 -8.13
CA ARG A 20 -10.21 -1.67 -8.09
C ARG A 20 -11.55 -2.29 -8.49
N LYS A 21 -11.53 -3.38 -9.24
CA LYS A 21 -12.77 -4.05 -9.65
C LYS A 21 -13.48 -4.74 -8.50
N ASP A 22 -12.75 -5.08 -7.43
CA ASP A 22 -13.32 -5.79 -6.28
C ASP A 22 -13.59 -4.82 -5.13
N ARG A 23 -14.39 -3.80 -5.39
CA ARG A 23 -14.70 -2.75 -4.41
C ARG A 23 -15.37 -3.28 -3.15
N ALA A 24 -16.30 -4.20 -3.31
CA ALA A 24 -17.05 -4.69 -2.15
C ALA A 24 -16.14 -5.38 -1.14
N ALA A 25 -15.19 -6.18 -1.60
CA ALA A 25 -14.23 -6.84 -0.73
C ALA A 25 -13.34 -5.83 -0.01
N TYR A 26 -12.87 -4.80 -0.71
CA TYR A 26 -12.04 -3.76 -0.12
C TYR A 26 -12.80 -2.92 0.90
N GLU A 27 -14.05 -2.60 0.63
CA GLU A 27 -14.88 -1.87 1.60
C GLU A 27 -15.00 -2.65 2.90
N LYS A 28 -15.19 -3.96 2.80
CA LYS A 28 -15.26 -4.83 3.97
C LYS A 28 -13.95 -4.84 4.75
N ILE A 29 -12.83 -4.91 4.05
CA ILE A 29 -11.50 -4.87 4.68
C ILE A 29 -11.32 -3.54 5.40
N TYR A 30 -11.69 -2.43 4.78
CA TYR A 30 -11.58 -1.10 5.39
C TYR A 30 -12.39 -1.01 6.67
N GLU A 31 -13.62 -1.53 6.67
CA GLU A 31 -14.47 -1.52 7.86
C GLU A 31 -13.83 -2.27 9.02
N LEU A 32 -13.15 -3.38 8.72
CA LEU A 32 -12.51 -4.20 9.75
C LEU A 32 -11.23 -3.55 10.29
N ILE A 33 -10.49 -2.88 9.43
CA ILE A 33 -9.18 -2.33 9.76
C ILE A 33 -9.27 -0.96 10.46
N ARG A 34 -10.20 -0.11 10.03
CA ARG A 34 -10.30 1.26 10.57
C ARG A 34 -10.26 1.36 12.08
N PRO A 35 -11.07 0.60 12.84
CA PRO A 35 -11.01 0.72 14.30
C PRO A 35 -9.70 0.23 14.89
N VAL A 36 -9.02 -0.69 14.21
CA VAL A 36 -7.73 -1.23 14.69
C VAL A 36 -6.63 -0.19 14.54
N VAL A 37 -6.62 0.57 13.45
CA VAL A 37 -5.54 1.52 13.14
C VAL A 37 -5.83 2.95 13.58
N LYS A 38 -7.02 3.21 14.09
CA LYS A 38 -7.42 4.56 14.47
C LYS A 38 -6.42 5.16 15.46
N ASP A 39 -5.90 6.34 15.10
CA ASP A 39 -4.94 7.11 15.90
C ASP A 39 -3.61 6.37 16.16
N LYS A 40 -3.29 5.36 15.37
CA LYS A 40 -2.07 4.57 15.53
C LYS A 40 -1.05 4.87 14.43
N THR A 41 0.21 4.65 14.76
CA THR A 41 1.28 4.60 13.78
C THR A 41 1.32 3.19 13.19
N VAL A 42 1.27 3.10 11.86
CA VAL A 42 1.10 1.84 11.16
C VAL A 42 2.28 1.60 10.23
N LEU A 43 2.80 0.37 10.24
CA LEU A 43 3.76 -0.09 9.23
C LEU A 43 3.05 -1.12 8.37
N GLU A 44 2.94 -0.85 7.07
CA GLU A 44 2.36 -1.79 6.11
C GLU A 44 3.46 -2.37 5.24
N LEU A 45 3.53 -3.69 5.18
CA LEU A 45 4.46 -4.42 4.32
C LEU A 45 3.71 -4.86 3.06
N ALA A 46 4.42 -4.82 1.93
CA ALA A 46 3.85 -5.23 0.64
C ALA A 46 2.59 -4.42 0.28
N THR A 47 2.68 -3.09 0.38
CA THR A 47 1.54 -2.19 0.18
C THR A 47 1.00 -2.20 -1.25
N GLY A 48 1.79 -2.66 -2.23
CA GLY A 48 1.42 -2.61 -3.64
C GLY A 48 1.31 -1.17 -4.10
N THR A 49 0.17 -0.83 -4.70
CA THR A 49 -0.09 0.55 -5.16
C THR A 49 -0.68 1.43 -4.06
N GLY A 50 -0.75 0.91 -2.84
CA GLY A 50 -1.13 1.70 -1.68
C GLY A 50 -2.63 1.91 -1.50
N LEU A 51 -3.48 1.09 -2.10
CA LEU A 51 -4.92 1.27 -2.02
C LEU A 51 -5.44 1.26 -0.59
N ILE A 52 -5.00 0.28 0.20
CA ILE A 52 -5.43 0.18 1.60
C ILE A 52 -4.87 1.34 2.41
N ALA A 53 -3.56 1.62 2.28
CA ALA A 53 -2.91 2.70 3.02
C ALA A 53 -3.56 4.06 2.74
N LYS A 54 -3.83 4.34 1.47
CA LYS A 54 -4.47 5.60 1.06
C LYS A 54 -5.86 5.76 1.68
N HIS A 55 -6.54 4.65 1.91
CA HIS A 55 -7.87 4.68 2.48
C HIS A 55 -7.85 4.83 4.00
N ILE A 56 -7.00 4.05 4.69
CA ILE A 56 -6.96 4.05 6.16
C ILE A 56 -6.20 5.22 6.75
N VAL A 57 -5.41 5.95 5.95
CA VAL A 57 -4.66 7.10 6.45
C VAL A 57 -5.56 8.20 7.02
N LYS A 58 -6.81 8.21 6.62
CA LYS A 58 -7.79 9.18 7.13
C LYS A 58 -7.99 9.06 8.64
N VAL A 59 -7.83 7.87 9.18
CA VAL A 59 -8.05 7.62 10.62
C VAL A 59 -6.77 7.29 11.38
N ALA A 60 -5.71 6.86 10.71
CA ALA A 60 -4.43 6.55 11.35
C ALA A 60 -3.68 7.83 11.72
N ALA A 61 -2.79 7.73 12.70
CA ALA A 61 -1.91 8.85 13.06
C ALA A 61 -0.82 9.05 12.00
N CYS A 62 -0.23 7.96 11.53
CA CYS A 62 0.83 7.98 10.53
C CYS A 62 0.95 6.59 9.92
N ILE A 63 1.27 6.52 8.63
CA ILE A 63 1.49 5.24 7.95
C ILE A 63 2.81 5.26 7.20
N GLU A 64 3.64 4.25 7.45
CA GLU A 64 4.79 3.92 6.64
C GLU A 64 4.41 2.70 5.81
N ALA A 65 4.27 2.87 4.51
CA ALA A 65 3.84 1.82 3.60
C ALA A 65 5.00 1.45 2.67
N THR A 66 5.33 0.17 2.62
CA THR A 66 6.52 -0.31 1.91
C THR A 66 6.18 -1.40 0.92
N ASP A 67 7.02 -1.53 -0.11
CA ASP A 67 6.95 -2.62 -1.07
C ASP A 67 8.32 -2.82 -1.69
N ALA A 68 8.61 -4.03 -2.12
CA ALA A 68 9.88 -4.33 -2.77
C ALA A 68 9.91 -3.81 -4.22
N SER A 69 8.77 -3.56 -4.83
CA SER A 69 8.68 -3.13 -6.22
C SER A 69 8.76 -1.62 -6.34
N PRO A 70 9.80 -1.07 -7.00
CA PRO A 70 9.88 0.37 -7.25
C PRO A 70 8.70 0.91 -8.06
N LYS A 71 8.19 0.13 -9.00
CA LYS A 71 7.04 0.56 -9.80
C LYS A 71 5.75 0.60 -9.01
N MET A 72 5.55 -0.35 -8.09
CA MET A 72 4.40 -0.31 -7.19
C MET A 72 4.46 0.93 -6.32
N ILE A 73 5.62 1.26 -5.77
CA ILE A 73 5.78 2.45 -4.95
C ILE A 73 5.61 3.72 -5.76
N ALA A 74 6.09 3.76 -7.00
CA ALA A 74 5.89 4.91 -7.88
C ALA A 74 4.40 5.15 -8.13
N GLU A 75 3.63 4.09 -8.38
CA GLU A 75 2.19 4.20 -8.53
C GLU A 75 1.52 4.62 -7.22
N ALA A 76 2.00 4.09 -6.09
CA ALA A 76 1.45 4.43 -4.78
C ALA A 76 1.66 5.92 -4.47
N LYS A 77 2.82 6.47 -4.79
CA LYS A 77 3.11 7.89 -4.56
C LYS A 77 2.26 8.80 -5.43
N ARG A 78 1.86 8.32 -6.59
CA ARG A 78 1.02 9.09 -7.49
C ARG A 78 -0.35 9.31 -6.86
N GLY A 79 -0.78 10.53 -6.75
CA GLY A 79 -2.06 10.85 -6.16
C GLY A 79 -2.10 10.84 -4.63
N ASN A 80 -0.97 10.60 -3.96
CA ASN A 80 -0.92 10.71 -2.50
C ASN A 80 -0.88 12.18 -2.10
N CYS A 81 -1.91 12.62 -1.38
CA CYS A 81 -2.02 14.00 -0.88
C CYS A 81 -1.87 14.10 0.63
N SER A 82 -1.59 13.00 1.32
CA SER A 82 -1.54 13.01 2.78
C SER A 82 -0.11 13.11 3.29
N ALA A 83 0.15 14.08 4.18
CA ALA A 83 1.44 14.21 4.84
C ALA A 83 1.68 13.10 5.85
N LYS A 84 0.65 12.37 6.25
CA LYS A 84 0.76 11.28 7.22
C LYS A 84 1.11 9.94 6.57
N LEU A 85 1.11 9.87 5.26
CA LEU A 85 1.34 8.62 4.52
C LEU A 85 2.65 8.72 3.77
N HIS A 86 3.56 7.81 4.06
CA HIS A 86 4.87 7.74 3.44
C HIS A 86 5.06 6.40 2.75
N PHE A 87 5.47 6.43 1.48
CA PHE A 87 5.76 5.23 0.71
C PHE A 87 7.26 5.11 0.50
N SER A 88 7.79 3.90 0.66
CA SER A 88 9.20 3.64 0.39
C SER A 88 9.41 2.24 -0.17
N VAL A 89 10.46 2.11 -0.98
CA VAL A 89 10.87 0.80 -1.51
C VAL A 89 11.68 0.10 -0.44
N GLN A 90 11.18 -1.03 0.06
CA GLN A 90 11.83 -1.82 1.08
C GLN A 90 11.57 -3.30 0.80
N ASP A 91 12.60 -4.12 0.90
CA ASP A 91 12.44 -5.56 0.86
C ASP A 91 12.20 -6.03 2.30
N MET A 92 11.05 -6.67 2.53
CA MET A 92 10.67 -7.10 3.88
C MET A 92 11.69 -8.08 4.50
N PHE A 93 12.47 -8.78 3.66
CA PHE A 93 13.49 -9.70 4.14
C PHE A 93 14.82 -9.02 4.46
N SER A 94 14.93 -7.72 4.15
CA SER A 94 16.13 -6.92 4.39
C SER A 94 15.90 -5.80 5.39
N LEU A 95 14.74 -5.77 6.03
CA LEU A 95 14.44 -4.76 7.06
C LEU A 95 15.27 -5.02 8.31
N PRO A 96 15.76 -3.96 8.97
CA PRO A 96 16.51 -4.10 10.21
C PRO A 96 15.69 -4.69 11.33
#